data_a498b12e1b291d1677e474c94dca6958
#
_entry.id   a498b12e1b291d1677e474c94dca6958
#
_cell.length_a   1.000
_cell.length_b   1.000
_cell.length_c   1.000
_cell.angle_alpha   90.00
_cell.angle_beta   90.00
_cell.angle_gamma   90.00
#
_symmetry.space_group_name_H-M   'P 1'
#
loop_
_entity.id
_entity.type
_entity.pdbx_description
1 polymer ?
#
loop_
_entity_poly.entity_id
_entity_poly.type
_entity_poly.pdbx_seq_one_letter_code
_entity_poly.pdbx_strand_id
1 'polypeptide(L)'
;MLSRIRAIGLTRPGGAAAGLPDDVTLTASDIPAHPEEPEPGRDLPPEIMRQLCGRLDMLEQRANPEFRIAAELAMDTGRRPEEICALPWDCLERDADGAAVLVYDNRKSNRPGRRLPVGQAAARLIAGQKTRVRARYPRTPPGQLVLLPSPRSNPDGHRPVSVAGLGNAHREWVDAMPPLLLADGSEFDKARVVPYAYRHSYAQRHADAGVPIDVLRELMDHASFEVTKRYYRVGEARRREAVDKVTAMQFDRHGNRIWRDAPALLDTQHARYAIGEVAVPFGTCSEPSNVQAGGKSCPLRFRCAGCDHFRTNVSYLPDLTAYLDDLLRSRERLAAAVDGADEWARAEATPSDEEITRVRRLISRISTDIAQLTPADRAAIDEAVTAVRRHRTVTLGMPAVRAPLPAIREEATA
;
A
#
# COMPACT_ATOMS: atom_id res chain seq x y z
N MET A 1 5.17 25.42 17.54
CA MET A 1 6.60 25.78 17.56
C MET A 1 6.78 27.28 17.70
N LEU A 2 6.30 28.14 16.80
CA LEU A 2 6.42 29.63 16.86
C LEU A 2 5.87 30.24 18.15
N SER A 3 4.71 29.80 18.64
CA SER A 3 4.15 30.27 19.91
C SER A 3 5.08 30.02 21.10
N ARG A 4 5.82 28.91 21.09
CA ARG A 4 6.80 28.57 22.13
C ARG A 4 8.05 29.43 22.00
N ILE A 5 8.53 29.71 20.79
CA ILE A 5 9.67 30.60 20.51
C ILE A 5 9.37 32.01 21.01
N ARG A 6 8.15 32.53 20.79
CA ARG A 6 7.67 33.82 21.30
C ARG A 6 7.55 33.80 22.83
N ALA A 7 6.95 32.75 23.40
CA ALA A 7 6.76 32.64 24.86
C ALA A 7 8.07 32.62 25.63
N ILE A 8 9.14 32.04 25.09
CA ILE A 8 10.47 32.03 25.71
C ILE A 8 11.32 33.25 25.35
N GLY A 9 10.74 34.22 24.62
CA GLY A 9 11.36 35.53 24.39
C GLY A 9 12.45 35.57 23.32
N LEU A 10 12.61 34.54 22.48
CA LEU A 10 13.62 34.48 21.43
C LEU A 10 13.38 35.49 20.29
N THR A 11 12.18 36.05 20.19
CA THR A 11 11.84 37.11 19.21
C THR A 11 12.16 38.52 19.68
N ARG A 12 12.56 38.70 20.93
CA ARG A 12 12.95 40.02 21.49
C ARG A 12 14.28 40.50 20.90
N PRO A 13 14.54 41.81 20.89
CA PRO A 13 15.84 42.36 20.45
C PRO A 13 17.01 41.62 21.13
N GLY A 14 17.94 41.13 20.34
CA GLY A 14 19.07 40.31 20.79
C GLY A 14 18.82 38.80 20.89
N GLY A 15 17.59 38.31 20.66
CA GLY A 15 17.26 36.90 20.61
C GLY A 15 17.57 36.29 19.20
N ALA A 16 17.70 34.95 19.16
CA ALA A 16 18.04 34.23 17.95
C ALA A 16 17.01 34.37 16.81
N ALA A 17 15.80 34.81 17.09
CA ALA A 17 14.72 35.07 16.15
C ALA A 17 14.26 36.54 16.21
N ALA A 18 15.16 37.46 16.61
CA ALA A 18 14.88 38.89 16.63
C ALA A 18 14.52 39.39 15.23
N GLY A 19 13.45 40.18 15.13
CA GLY A 19 12.95 40.68 13.86
C GLY A 19 11.90 39.79 13.18
N LEU A 20 11.52 38.66 13.77
CA LEU A 20 10.40 37.87 13.28
C LEU A 20 9.08 38.63 13.55
N PRO A 21 8.29 39.02 12.52
CA PRO A 21 7.02 39.72 12.71
C PRO A 21 6.05 38.93 13.59
N ASP A 22 5.22 39.62 14.37
CA ASP A 22 4.28 38.98 15.29
C ASP A 22 3.14 38.23 14.60
N ASP A 23 2.85 38.58 13.36
CA ASP A 23 1.82 37.98 12.51
C ASP A 23 2.31 36.79 11.69
N VAL A 24 3.63 36.47 11.69
CA VAL A 24 4.15 35.28 11.02
C VAL A 24 3.54 34.02 11.60
N THR A 25 2.91 33.25 10.74
CA THR A 25 2.39 31.92 11.02
C THR A 25 3.01 30.91 10.06
N LEU A 26 3.42 29.75 10.56
CA LEU A 26 3.82 28.63 9.71
C LEU A 26 2.57 27.84 9.33
N THR A 27 2.33 27.72 8.05
CA THR A 27 1.28 26.87 7.49
C THR A 27 1.87 25.50 7.07
N ALA A 28 1.03 24.55 6.74
CA ALA A 28 1.49 23.25 6.26
C ALA A 28 2.29 23.36 4.94
N SER A 29 2.06 24.41 4.14
CA SER A 29 2.78 24.68 2.89
C SER A 29 4.19 25.23 3.09
N ASP A 30 4.49 25.79 4.26
CA ASP A 30 5.81 26.33 4.59
C ASP A 30 6.78 25.25 5.11
N ILE A 31 6.25 24.07 5.39
CA ILE A 31 7.05 22.91 5.78
C ILE A 31 7.50 22.23 4.49
N PRO A 32 8.81 22.19 4.19
CA PRO A 32 9.30 21.45 3.03
C PRO A 32 8.73 20.04 3.07
N ALA A 33 8.13 19.59 1.98
CA ALA A 33 7.78 18.19 1.84
C ALA A 33 9.10 17.41 2.03
N HIS A 34 9.18 16.62 3.10
CA HIS A 34 10.26 15.64 3.19
C HIS A 34 10.18 14.81 1.92
N PRO A 35 11.29 14.65 1.17
CA PRO A 35 11.33 13.66 0.13
C PRO A 35 10.88 12.36 0.80
N GLU A 36 9.78 11.80 0.32
CA GLU A 36 9.31 10.50 0.77
C GLU A 36 10.33 9.48 0.28
N GLU A 37 11.46 9.36 0.96
CA GLU A 37 12.24 8.15 0.84
C GLU A 37 11.29 7.01 1.20
N PRO A 38 11.14 5.99 0.34
CA PRO A 38 10.42 4.81 0.71
C PRO A 38 11.19 4.18 1.86
N GLU A 39 10.83 4.53 3.10
CA GLU A 39 11.31 3.76 4.26
C GLU A 39 10.99 2.30 3.96
N PRO A 40 11.99 1.41 3.92
CA PRO A 40 11.74 -0.01 3.79
C PRO A 40 10.68 -0.38 4.83
N GLY A 41 9.65 -1.12 4.43
CA GLY A 41 8.55 -1.47 5.29
C GLY A 41 9.06 -1.93 6.64
N ARG A 42 8.50 -1.42 7.71
CA ARG A 42 8.83 -1.85 9.08
C ARG A 42 8.14 -3.17 9.43
N ASP A 43 7.40 -3.72 8.48
CA ASP A 43 6.80 -5.04 8.56
C ASP A 43 7.86 -6.13 8.38
N LEU A 44 7.59 -7.27 8.98
CA LEU A 44 8.44 -8.45 8.87
C LEU A 44 7.92 -9.32 7.73
N PRO A 45 8.80 -9.83 6.86
CA PRO A 45 8.43 -10.78 5.82
C PRO A 45 7.69 -12.01 6.38
N PRO A 46 6.77 -12.62 5.62
CA PRO A 46 5.98 -13.77 6.10
C PRO A 46 6.82 -14.96 6.56
N GLU A 47 7.96 -15.22 5.91
CA GLU A 47 8.91 -16.28 6.28
C GLU A 47 9.60 -16.00 7.62
N ILE A 48 9.89 -14.73 7.91
CA ILE A 48 10.43 -14.31 9.21
C ILE A 48 9.37 -14.47 10.30
N MET A 49 8.15 -14.02 10.05
CA MET A 49 7.01 -14.21 10.96
C MET A 49 6.80 -15.69 11.29
N ARG A 50 6.86 -16.58 10.30
CA ARG A 50 6.75 -18.06 10.53
C ARG A 50 7.86 -18.59 11.41
N GLN A 51 9.11 -18.15 11.22
CA GLN A 51 10.24 -18.57 12.04
C GLN A 51 10.12 -18.08 13.48
N LEU A 52 9.59 -16.87 13.70
CA LEU A 52 9.32 -16.32 15.03
C LEU A 52 8.18 -17.08 15.73
N CYS A 53 7.05 -17.28 15.06
CA CYS A 53 5.91 -18.03 15.60
C CYS A 53 6.30 -19.46 16.00
N GLY A 54 7.12 -20.15 15.19
CA GLY A 54 7.60 -21.49 15.48
C GLY A 54 8.57 -21.61 16.67
N ARG A 55 8.99 -20.47 17.26
CA ARG A 55 9.96 -20.42 18.37
C ARG A 55 9.46 -19.66 19.60
N LEU A 56 8.16 -19.41 19.70
CA LEU A 56 7.55 -18.73 20.85
C LEU A 56 7.78 -19.48 22.17
N ASP A 57 7.91 -20.81 22.12
CA ASP A 57 8.20 -21.62 23.31
C ASP A 57 9.58 -21.30 23.93
N MET A 58 10.54 -20.88 23.11
CA MET A 58 11.84 -20.40 23.60
C MET A 58 11.70 -19.10 24.41
N LEU A 59 10.77 -18.20 24.04
CA LEU A 59 10.50 -16.98 24.81
C LEU A 59 9.88 -17.32 26.17
N GLU A 60 8.96 -18.29 26.22
CA GLU A 60 8.37 -18.76 27.48
C GLU A 60 9.42 -19.34 28.40
N GLN A 61 10.29 -20.23 27.89
CA GLN A 61 11.36 -20.89 28.65
C GLN A 61 12.41 -19.89 29.18
N ARG A 62 12.76 -18.87 28.40
CA ARG A 62 13.78 -17.88 28.78
C ARG A 62 13.29 -16.81 29.72
N ALA A 63 12.02 -16.46 29.64
CA ALA A 63 11.45 -15.36 30.38
C ALA A 63 10.26 -15.81 31.27
N ASN A 64 9.07 -15.79 30.72
CA ASN A 64 7.86 -16.25 31.40
C ASN A 64 6.70 -16.41 30.38
N PRO A 65 5.63 -17.12 30.77
CA PRO A 65 4.46 -17.30 29.92
C PRO A 65 3.77 -15.99 29.51
N GLU A 66 3.76 -14.99 30.38
CA GLU A 66 3.11 -13.72 30.13
C GLU A 66 3.75 -12.98 28.95
N PHE A 67 5.08 -13.02 28.80
CA PHE A 67 5.78 -12.41 27.66
C PHE A 67 5.56 -13.16 26.36
N ARG A 68 5.53 -14.51 26.40
CA ARG A 68 5.15 -15.31 25.24
C ARG A 68 3.76 -14.93 24.74
N ILE A 69 2.78 -14.88 25.65
CA ILE A 69 1.39 -14.53 25.31
C ILE A 69 1.30 -13.11 24.79
N ALA A 70 2.03 -12.16 25.38
CA ALA A 70 2.09 -10.79 24.91
C ALA A 70 2.61 -10.69 23.47
N ALA A 71 3.68 -11.44 23.14
CA ALA A 71 4.23 -11.48 21.78
C ALA A 71 3.24 -12.10 20.80
N GLU A 72 2.62 -13.23 21.15
CA GLU A 72 1.63 -13.93 20.31
C GLU A 72 0.40 -13.04 20.04
N LEU A 73 -0.14 -12.38 21.08
CA LEU A 73 -1.24 -11.40 20.93
C LEU A 73 -0.84 -10.21 20.05
N ALA A 74 0.41 -9.73 20.16
CA ALA A 74 0.89 -8.64 19.30
C ALA A 74 0.91 -9.05 17.82
N MET A 75 1.33 -10.28 17.53
CA MET A 75 1.34 -10.85 16.18
C MET A 75 -0.07 -11.04 15.61
N ASP A 76 -1.00 -11.50 16.44
CA ASP A 76 -2.37 -11.85 16.02
C ASP A 76 -3.31 -10.64 15.94
N THR A 77 -3.10 -9.63 16.75
CA THR A 77 -4.03 -8.50 16.89
C THR A 77 -3.48 -7.16 16.39
N GLY A 78 -2.17 -7.07 16.17
CA GLY A 78 -1.52 -5.83 15.79
C GLY A 78 -1.62 -4.73 16.86
N ARG A 79 -1.97 -5.08 18.11
CA ARG A 79 -2.02 -4.08 19.20
C ARG A 79 -0.63 -3.64 19.62
N ARG A 80 -0.54 -2.42 20.14
CA ARG A 80 0.72 -1.88 20.64
C ARG A 80 1.16 -2.65 21.90
N PRO A 81 2.47 -2.82 22.14
CA PRO A 81 2.95 -3.49 23.34
C PRO A 81 2.36 -2.94 24.66
N GLU A 82 2.19 -1.62 24.75
CA GLU A 82 1.57 -0.95 25.88
C GLU A 82 0.08 -1.29 26.07
N GLU A 83 -0.66 -1.46 24.96
CA GLU A 83 -2.07 -1.86 24.98
C GLU A 83 -2.21 -3.31 25.45
N ILE A 84 -1.33 -4.18 24.97
CA ILE A 84 -1.33 -5.62 25.32
C ILE A 84 -0.92 -5.83 26.78
N CYS A 85 0.17 -5.20 27.22
CA CYS A 85 0.63 -5.33 28.61
C CYS A 85 -0.44 -4.86 29.60
N ALA A 86 -1.26 -3.89 29.23
CA ALA A 86 -2.27 -3.30 30.09
C ALA A 86 -3.66 -3.95 30.01
N LEU A 87 -3.82 -5.05 29.26
CA LEU A 87 -5.13 -5.72 29.12
C LEU A 87 -5.71 -6.12 30.48
N PRO A 88 -6.96 -5.77 30.78
CA PRO A 88 -7.65 -6.27 31.95
C PRO A 88 -7.93 -7.77 31.80
N TRP A 89 -8.15 -8.45 32.94
CA TRP A 89 -8.42 -9.90 32.92
C TRP A 89 -9.68 -10.25 32.12
N ASP A 90 -10.70 -9.40 32.13
CA ASP A 90 -11.99 -9.57 31.47
C ASP A 90 -12.04 -8.98 30.05
N CYS A 91 -10.90 -8.75 29.43
CA CYS A 91 -10.76 -8.14 28.09
C CYS A 91 -11.40 -8.94 26.93
N LEU A 92 -11.85 -10.17 27.15
CA LEU A 92 -12.47 -11.00 26.11
C LEU A 92 -13.98 -11.01 26.30
N GLU A 93 -14.69 -10.45 25.32
CA GLU A 93 -16.15 -10.45 25.24
C GLU A 93 -16.65 -11.26 24.03
N ARG A 94 -17.97 -11.34 23.90
CA ARG A 94 -18.64 -11.84 22.70
C ARG A 94 -19.55 -10.76 22.14
N ASP A 95 -19.63 -10.69 20.81
CA ASP A 95 -20.61 -9.82 20.14
C ASP A 95 -22.00 -10.47 20.07
N ALA A 96 -22.92 -9.81 19.38
CA ALA A 96 -24.30 -10.28 19.22
C ALA A 96 -24.40 -11.64 18.50
N ASP A 97 -23.43 -11.95 17.64
CA ASP A 97 -23.34 -13.20 16.87
C ASP A 97 -22.54 -14.28 17.61
N GLY A 98 -22.09 -14.00 18.84
CA GLY A 98 -21.27 -14.89 19.65
C GLY A 98 -19.79 -14.94 19.26
N ALA A 99 -19.34 -14.11 18.33
CA ALA A 99 -17.94 -14.03 17.93
C ALA A 99 -17.09 -13.32 19.00
N ALA A 100 -15.81 -13.71 19.09
CA ALA A 100 -14.90 -13.20 20.11
C ALA A 100 -14.44 -11.78 19.79
N VAL A 101 -14.46 -10.92 20.79
CA VAL A 101 -14.05 -9.51 20.71
C VAL A 101 -13.08 -9.19 21.83
N LEU A 102 -11.92 -8.66 21.48
CA LEU A 102 -10.95 -8.11 22.42
C LEU A 102 -11.31 -6.66 22.75
N VAL A 103 -11.50 -6.37 24.04
CA VAL A 103 -11.70 -5.01 24.55
C VAL A 103 -10.39 -4.48 25.13
N TYR A 104 -9.97 -3.31 24.69
CA TYR A 104 -8.70 -2.71 25.09
C TYR A 104 -8.79 -1.17 25.12
N ASP A 105 -7.84 -0.54 25.78
CA ASP A 105 -7.71 0.91 25.82
C ASP A 105 -6.60 1.39 24.88
N ASN A 106 -6.93 2.24 23.90
CA ASN A 106 -5.93 2.96 23.14
C ASN A 106 -5.47 4.20 23.90
N ARG A 107 -4.46 4.02 24.76
CA ARG A 107 -3.94 5.08 25.62
C ARG A 107 -3.29 6.22 24.83
N LYS A 108 -2.63 5.93 23.72
CA LYS A 108 -1.98 6.94 22.86
C LYS A 108 -2.97 7.97 22.31
N SER A 109 -4.20 7.55 22.02
CA SER A 109 -5.26 8.40 21.48
C SER A 109 -6.34 8.74 22.50
N ASN A 110 -6.15 8.36 23.77
CA ASN A 110 -7.11 8.52 24.86
C ASN A 110 -8.51 7.98 24.51
N ARG A 111 -8.56 6.76 23.98
CA ARG A 111 -9.81 6.07 23.58
C ARG A 111 -9.95 4.78 24.38
N PRO A 112 -10.69 4.79 25.50
CA PRO A 112 -10.95 3.59 26.29
C PRO A 112 -12.02 2.70 25.62
N GLY A 113 -12.03 1.43 26.01
CA GLY A 113 -13.08 0.47 25.65
C GLY A 113 -13.15 0.19 24.14
N ARG A 114 -12.03 0.23 23.41
CA ARG A 114 -12.00 -0.12 21.99
C ARG A 114 -12.25 -1.61 21.81
N ARG A 115 -12.98 -1.96 20.75
CA ARG A 115 -13.40 -3.32 20.44
C ARG A 115 -12.73 -3.79 19.16
N LEU A 116 -12.06 -4.95 19.22
CA LEU A 116 -11.42 -5.58 18.07
C LEU A 116 -11.94 -7.00 17.92
N PRO A 117 -12.59 -7.37 16.81
CA PRO A 117 -12.88 -8.76 16.50
C PRO A 117 -11.60 -9.57 16.43
N VAL A 118 -11.57 -10.73 17.10
CA VAL A 118 -10.39 -11.60 17.14
C VAL A 118 -10.72 -13.02 16.70
N GLY A 119 -9.74 -13.67 16.07
CA GLY A 119 -9.88 -15.05 15.63
C GLY A 119 -9.92 -16.03 16.81
N GLN A 120 -10.36 -17.27 16.53
CA GLN A 120 -10.48 -18.36 17.52
C GLN A 120 -9.16 -18.69 18.22
N ALA A 121 -8.01 -18.53 17.56
CA ALA A 121 -6.68 -18.80 18.15
C ALA A 121 -6.41 -17.81 19.30
N ALA A 122 -6.52 -16.49 19.01
CA ALA A 122 -6.34 -15.43 20.01
C ALA A 122 -7.37 -15.56 21.16
N ALA A 123 -8.62 -15.87 20.84
CA ALA A 123 -9.66 -16.09 21.85
C ALA A 123 -9.33 -17.25 22.79
N ARG A 124 -8.85 -18.38 22.27
CA ARG A 124 -8.42 -19.55 23.08
C ARG A 124 -7.19 -19.21 23.93
N LEU A 125 -6.23 -18.48 23.37
CA LEU A 125 -5.04 -18.02 24.08
C LEU A 125 -5.42 -17.16 25.29
N ILE A 126 -6.28 -16.17 25.08
CA ILE A 126 -6.79 -15.28 26.14
C ILE A 126 -7.56 -16.10 27.20
N ALA A 127 -8.46 -16.98 26.79
CA ALA A 127 -9.26 -17.81 27.71
C ALA A 127 -8.39 -18.71 28.58
N GLY A 128 -7.37 -19.36 27.97
CA GLY A 128 -6.38 -20.16 28.70
C GLY A 128 -5.59 -19.33 29.72
N GLN A 129 -5.17 -18.13 29.32
CA GLN A 129 -4.49 -17.20 30.24
C GLN A 129 -5.39 -16.72 31.36
N LYS A 130 -6.66 -16.39 31.10
CA LYS A 130 -7.66 -16.05 32.13
C LYS A 130 -7.76 -17.15 33.17
N THR A 131 -7.83 -18.40 32.75
CA THR A 131 -7.87 -19.57 33.65
C THR A 131 -6.62 -19.67 34.50
N ARG A 132 -5.43 -19.50 33.93
CA ARG A 132 -4.15 -19.52 34.65
C ARG A 132 -4.05 -18.41 35.70
N VAL A 133 -4.41 -17.18 35.30
CA VAL A 133 -4.40 -16.03 36.21
C VAL A 133 -5.38 -16.24 37.37
N ARG A 134 -6.57 -16.74 37.07
CA ARG A 134 -7.57 -17.03 38.11
C ARG A 134 -7.12 -18.12 39.09
N ALA A 135 -6.48 -19.15 38.61
CA ALA A 135 -5.91 -20.21 39.47
C ALA A 135 -4.77 -19.68 40.36
N ARG A 136 -3.95 -18.76 39.83
CA ARG A 136 -2.82 -18.15 40.57
C ARG A 136 -3.28 -17.14 41.63
N TYR A 137 -4.37 -16.42 41.37
CA TYR A 137 -4.90 -15.35 42.23
C TYR A 137 -6.36 -15.60 42.62
N PRO A 138 -6.68 -16.69 43.35
CA PRO A 138 -8.08 -17.11 43.59
C PRO A 138 -8.86 -16.15 44.49
N ARG A 139 -8.14 -15.36 45.32
CA ARG A 139 -8.75 -14.44 46.29
C ARG A 139 -8.99 -13.04 45.73
N THR A 140 -8.31 -12.67 44.64
CA THR A 140 -8.42 -11.31 44.08
C THR A 140 -9.71 -11.21 43.23
N PRO A 141 -10.52 -10.16 43.39
CA PRO A 141 -11.69 -9.93 42.57
C PRO A 141 -11.31 -9.84 41.06
N PRO A 142 -12.09 -10.44 40.14
CA PRO A 142 -11.81 -10.43 38.72
C PRO A 142 -11.54 -9.05 38.11
N GLY A 143 -12.31 -8.03 38.50
CA GLY A 143 -12.18 -6.65 38.04
C GLY A 143 -10.88 -5.93 38.49
N GLN A 144 -10.11 -6.52 39.40
CA GLN A 144 -8.81 -6.02 39.83
C GLN A 144 -7.64 -6.76 39.17
N LEU A 145 -7.91 -7.89 38.51
CA LEU A 145 -6.89 -8.68 37.85
C LEU A 145 -6.54 -8.09 36.49
N VAL A 146 -5.27 -8.26 36.10
CA VAL A 146 -4.85 -8.02 34.73
C VAL A 146 -4.63 -9.36 34.00
N LEU A 147 -4.73 -9.34 32.66
CA LEU A 147 -4.53 -10.54 31.84
C LEU A 147 -3.08 -11.06 31.94
N LEU A 148 -2.12 -10.15 32.00
CA LEU A 148 -0.69 -10.44 31.99
C LEU A 148 -0.03 -9.91 33.28
N PRO A 149 -0.24 -10.56 34.43
CA PRO A 149 0.29 -10.08 35.70
C PRO A 149 1.81 -10.23 35.75
N SER A 150 2.51 -9.22 36.27
CA SER A 150 3.94 -9.29 36.53
C SER A 150 4.27 -10.47 37.47
N PRO A 151 5.29 -11.29 37.17
CA PRO A 151 5.70 -12.37 38.05
C PRO A 151 6.41 -11.90 39.32
N ARG A 152 6.87 -10.62 39.35
CA ARG A 152 7.67 -10.06 40.46
C ARG A 152 6.81 -9.16 41.36
N SER A 153 6.91 -9.39 42.68
CA SER A 153 6.28 -8.53 43.71
C SER A 153 4.82 -8.15 43.42
N ASN A 154 3.99 -9.14 43.08
CA ASN A 154 2.61 -8.95 42.66
C ASN A 154 1.69 -9.99 43.34
N PRO A 155 1.46 -9.88 44.66
CA PRO A 155 0.70 -10.89 45.42
C PRO A 155 -0.76 -10.96 44.98
N ASP A 156 -1.32 -9.87 44.49
CA ASP A 156 -2.74 -9.72 44.16
C ASP A 156 -3.04 -9.76 42.66
N GLY A 157 -2.04 -9.89 41.81
CA GLY A 157 -2.23 -10.00 40.36
C GLY A 157 -2.74 -8.74 39.64
N HIS A 158 -2.71 -7.56 40.29
CA HIS A 158 -3.20 -6.30 39.71
C HIS A 158 -2.12 -5.52 38.94
N ARG A 159 -0.83 -5.86 39.11
CA ARG A 159 0.28 -5.20 38.42
C ARG A 159 0.58 -5.89 37.11
N PRO A 160 0.47 -5.21 35.96
CA PRO A 160 0.78 -5.81 34.65
C PRO A 160 2.29 -5.97 34.46
N VAL A 161 2.69 -6.82 33.50
CA VAL A 161 4.06 -6.85 32.98
C VAL A 161 4.42 -5.49 32.39
N SER A 162 5.68 -5.08 32.52
CA SER A 162 6.13 -3.81 31.96
C SER A 162 6.48 -3.94 30.50
N VAL A 163 6.21 -2.88 29.75
CA VAL A 163 6.58 -2.79 28.32
C VAL A 163 8.10 -2.91 28.12
N ALA A 164 8.88 -2.28 29.03
CA ALA A 164 10.33 -2.40 29.00
C ALA A 164 10.80 -3.84 29.26
N GLY A 165 10.16 -4.54 30.21
CA GLY A 165 10.44 -5.95 30.49
C GLY A 165 10.13 -6.85 29.29
N LEU A 166 9.00 -6.63 28.62
CA LEU A 166 8.66 -7.30 27.38
C LEU A 166 9.70 -7.01 26.29
N GLY A 167 10.10 -5.75 26.11
CA GLY A 167 11.09 -5.36 25.11
C GLY A 167 12.44 -6.03 25.33
N ASN A 168 12.93 -6.09 26.56
CA ASN A 168 14.19 -6.72 26.92
C ASN A 168 14.13 -8.24 26.69
N ALA A 169 13.11 -8.91 27.24
CA ALA A 169 12.94 -10.35 27.06
C ALA A 169 12.78 -10.74 25.57
N HIS A 170 12.05 -9.93 24.81
CA HIS A 170 11.89 -10.11 23.37
C HIS A 170 13.24 -9.98 22.64
N ARG A 171 14.06 -8.97 22.99
CA ARG A 171 15.38 -8.78 22.39
C ARG A 171 16.29 -9.96 22.69
N GLU A 172 16.40 -10.38 23.95
CA GLU A 172 17.17 -11.53 24.37
C GLU A 172 16.74 -12.82 23.66
N TRP A 173 15.43 -13.01 23.47
CA TRP A 173 14.87 -14.12 22.71
C TRP A 173 15.28 -14.09 21.23
N VAL A 174 15.13 -12.95 20.55
CA VAL A 174 15.50 -12.79 19.14
C VAL A 174 17.01 -12.99 18.93
N ASP A 175 17.83 -12.44 19.81
CA ASP A 175 19.29 -12.55 19.74
C ASP A 175 19.76 -14.00 19.91
N ALA A 176 19.05 -14.77 20.76
CA ALA A 176 19.35 -16.17 21.02
C ALA A 176 18.88 -17.14 19.91
N MET A 177 18.10 -16.67 18.94
CA MET A 177 17.69 -17.50 17.80
C MET A 177 18.85 -17.80 16.85
N PRO A 178 18.80 -18.90 16.09
CA PRO A 178 19.60 -19.04 14.88
C PRO A 178 19.41 -17.89 13.92
N PRO A 179 20.28 -17.71 12.91
CA PRO A 179 20.04 -16.76 11.83
C PRO A 179 18.62 -16.88 11.27
N LEU A 180 17.94 -15.76 11.09
CA LEU A 180 16.63 -15.71 10.47
C LEU A 180 16.84 -15.59 8.96
N LEU A 181 16.26 -16.48 8.17
CA LEU A 181 16.51 -16.57 6.74
C LEU A 181 15.30 -16.08 5.94
N LEU A 182 15.58 -15.28 4.93
CA LEU A 182 14.63 -14.90 3.89
C LEU A 182 14.38 -16.06 2.91
N ALA A 183 13.42 -15.92 2.02
CA ALA A 183 13.06 -16.96 1.04
C ALA A 183 14.22 -17.29 0.07
N ASP A 184 15.10 -16.33 -0.21
CA ASP A 184 16.30 -16.48 -1.04
C ASP A 184 17.50 -17.08 -0.28
N GLY A 185 17.35 -17.40 1.01
CA GLY A 185 18.40 -17.94 1.87
C GLY A 185 19.32 -16.87 2.48
N SER A 186 19.15 -15.60 2.17
CA SER A 186 19.91 -14.51 2.80
C SER A 186 19.48 -14.31 4.26
N GLU A 187 20.40 -13.80 5.09
CA GLU A 187 20.14 -13.55 6.50
C GLU A 187 19.38 -12.23 6.69
N PHE A 188 18.30 -12.28 7.48
CA PHE A 188 17.50 -11.12 7.86
C PHE A 188 18.09 -10.44 9.11
N ASP A 189 18.19 -9.12 9.06
CA ASP A 189 18.69 -8.33 10.19
C ASP A 189 17.74 -8.44 11.41
N LYS A 190 18.22 -9.13 12.45
CA LYS A 190 17.50 -9.33 13.71
C LYS A 190 17.21 -8.00 14.44
N ALA A 191 17.98 -6.92 14.19
CA ALA A 191 17.72 -5.61 14.81
C ALA A 191 16.36 -5.05 14.40
N ARG A 192 15.85 -5.42 13.23
CA ARG A 192 14.53 -5.04 12.74
C ARG A 192 13.37 -5.77 13.45
N VAL A 193 13.65 -6.89 14.12
CA VAL A 193 12.64 -7.67 14.84
C VAL A 193 12.41 -7.03 16.21
N VAL A 194 11.42 -6.18 16.29
CA VAL A 194 10.99 -5.50 17.52
C VAL A 194 9.50 -5.71 17.75
N PRO A 195 9.00 -5.65 19.00
CA PRO A 195 7.56 -5.89 19.28
C PRO A 195 6.62 -4.99 18.47
N TYR A 196 7.05 -3.78 18.14
CA TYR A 196 6.25 -2.85 17.32
C TYR A 196 6.17 -3.26 15.84
N ALA A 197 7.15 -4.02 15.33
CA ALA A 197 7.13 -4.53 13.95
C ALA A 197 5.94 -5.47 13.70
N TYR A 198 5.47 -6.21 14.70
CA TYR A 198 4.28 -7.07 14.59
C TYR A 198 3.03 -6.28 14.21
N ARG A 199 2.88 -5.06 14.72
CA ARG A 199 1.78 -4.18 14.33
C ARG A 199 1.87 -3.78 12.85
N HIS A 200 3.06 -3.50 12.35
CA HIS A 200 3.26 -3.23 10.93
C HIS A 200 2.96 -4.45 10.07
N SER A 201 3.44 -5.63 10.49
CA SER A 201 3.17 -6.90 9.80
C SER A 201 1.69 -7.28 9.80
N TYR A 202 0.96 -7.02 10.90
CA TYR A 202 -0.48 -7.21 10.96
C TYR A 202 -1.19 -6.31 9.93
N ALA A 203 -0.87 -5.02 9.92
CA ALA A 203 -1.50 -4.07 9.01
C ALA A 203 -1.16 -4.38 7.55
N GLN A 204 0.10 -4.71 7.24
CA GLN A 204 0.52 -5.05 5.89
C GLN A 204 -0.17 -6.33 5.40
N ARG A 205 -0.22 -7.38 6.22
CA ARG A 205 -0.91 -8.64 5.89
C ARG A 205 -2.39 -8.41 5.54
N HIS A 206 -3.09 -7.53 6.27
CA HIS A 206 -4.50 -7.22 5.97
C HIS A 206 -4.65 -6.37 4.71
N ALA A 207 -3.75 -5.41 4.49
CA ALA A 207 -3.72 -4.63 3.25
C ALA A 207 -3.44 -5.52 2.04
N ASP A 208 -2.51 -6.49 2.19
CA ASP A 208 -2.16 -7.47 1.16
C ASP A 208 -3.29 -8.45 0.88
N ALA A 209 -4.08 -8.80 1.88
CA ALA A 209 -5.29 -9.60 1.74
C ALA A 209 -6.46 -8.83 1.12
N GLY A 210 -6.27 -7.56 0.73
CA GLY A 210 -7.29 -6.75 0.06
C GLY A 210 -8.36 -6.14 0.99
N VAL A 211 -8.14 -6.14 2.31
CA VAL A 211 -9.05 -5.49 3.26
C VAL A 211 -9.20 -4.01 2.89
N PRO A 212 -10.41 -3.44 2.78
CA PRO A 212 -10.61 -2.03 2.48
C PRO A 212 -9.92 -1.10 3.48
N ILE A 213 -9.42 0.04 3.00
CA ILE A 213 -8.61 0.97 3.81
C ILE A 213 -9.36 1.55 5.03
N ASP A 214 -10.64 1.78 4.91
CA ASP A 214 -11.52 2.24 6.00
C ASP A 214 -11.66 1.17 7.07
N VAL A 215 -11.86 -0.09 6.69
CA VAL A 215 -11.92 -1.24 7.59
C VAL A 215 -10.56 -1.43 8.30
N LEU A 216 -9.45 -1.40 7.56
CA LEU A 216 -8.12 -1.52 8.18
C LEU A 216 -7.84 -0.35 9.13
N ARG A 217 -8.28 0.87 8.82
CA ARG A 217 -8.17 2.02 9.72
C ARG A 217 -8.87 1.74 11.05
N GLU A 218 -10.08 1.20 11.02
CA GLU A 218 -10.83 0.83 12.24
C GLU A 218 -10.15 -0.32 12.99
N LEU A 219 -9.76 -1.39 12.30
CA LEU A 219 -9.02 -2.51 12.90
C LEU A 219 -7.74 -2.04 13.61
N MET A 220 -7.02 -1.10 13.02
CA MET A 220 -5.76 -0.55 13.57
C MET A 220 -6.00 0.57 14.58
N ASP A 221 -7.22 1.07 14.72
CA ASP A 221 -7.57 2.26 15.49
C ASP A 221 -6.65 3.45 15.15
N HIS A 222 -6.50 3.73 13.85
CA HIS A 222 -5.74 4.87 13.37
C HIS A 222 -6.59 6.13 13.37
N ALA A 223 -5.99 7.25 13.81
CA ALA A 223 -6.68 8.54 13.88
C ALA A 223 -6.98 9.11 12.48
N SER A 224 -6.14 8.82 11.48
CA SER A 224 -6.29 9.34 10.11
C SER A 224 -6.07 8.26 9.04
N PHE A 225 -6.62 8.50 7.86
CA PHE A 225 -6.39 7.66 6.68
C PHE A 225 -4.93 7.68 6.22
N GLU A 226 -4.22 8.79 6.37
CA GLU A 226 -2.82 8.92 5.95
C GLU A 226 -1.90 7.91 6.61
N VAL A 227 -2.15 7.60 7.90
CA VAL A 227 -1.38 6.57 8.62
C VAL A 227 -1.64 5.19 8.02
N THR A 228 -2.88 4.90 7.63
CA THR A 228 -3.28 3.59 7.07
C THR A 228 -2.84 3.44 5.61
N LYS A 229 -2.87 4.52 4.84
CA LYS A 229 -2.51 4.55 3.41
C LYS A 229 -1.11 4.03 3.13
N ARG A 230 -0.19 4.13 4.10
CA ARG A 230 1.19 3.61 3.99
C ARG A 230 1.23 2.11 3.69
N TYR A 231 0.30 1.32 4.23
CA TYR A 231 0.23 -0.14 4.02
C TYR A 231 -0.35 -0.52 2.65
N TYR A 232 -1.01 0.42 1.97
CA TYR A 232 -1.53 0.23 0.61
C TYR A 232 -0.56 0.72 -0.47
N ARG A 233 0.61 1.23 -0.08
CA ARG A 233 1.71 1.47 -1.01
C ARG A 233 2.22 0.11 -1.47
N VAL A 234 2.06 -0.14 -2.76
CA VAL A 234 2.51 -1.39 -3.35
C VAL A 234 4.03 -1.45 -3.24
N GLY A 235 4.56 -2.37 -2.45
CA GLY A 235 5.99 -2.61 -2.32
C GLY A 235 6.62 -2.93 -3.68
N GLU A 236 7.91 -2.64 -3.86
CA GLU A 236 8.62 -2.83 -5.13
C GLU A 236 8.55 -4.28 -5.61
N ALA A 237 8.67 -5.26 -4.70
CA ALA A 237 8.54 -6.67 -5.02
C ALA A 237 7.17 -7.04 -5.60
N ARG A 238 6.08 -6.55 -4.99
CA ARG A 238 4.72 -6.76 -5.53
C ARG A 238 4.50 -6.04 -6.85
N ARG A 239 5.11 -4.86 -7.03
CA ARG A 239 5.07 -4.18 -8.32
C ARG A 239 5.75 -5.00 -9.40
N ARG A 240 6.94 -5.55 -9.11
CA ARG A 240 7.67 -6.44 -10.02
C ARG A 240 6.82 -7.65 -10.37
N GLU A 241 6.31 -8.37 -9.39
CA GLU A 241 5.46 -9.54 -9.62
C GLU A 241 4.21 -9.21 -10.45
N ALA A 242 3.54 -8.09 -10.18
CA ALA A 242 2.39 -7.65 -10.96
C ALA A 242 2.78 -7.30 -12.39
N VAL A 243 3.92 -6.62 -12.59
CA VAL A 243 4.41 -6.30 -13.94
C VAL A 243 4.85 -7.54 -14.67
N ASP A 244 5.52 -8.49 -14.01
CA ASP A 244 5.93 -9.77 -14.62
C ASP A 244 4.72 -10.55 -15.13
N LYS A 245 3.65 -10.66 -14.34
CA LYS A 245 2.38 -11.29 -14.74
C LYS A 245 1.73 -10.57 -15.94
N VAL A 246 1.71 -9.24 -15.93
CA VAL A 246 1.14 -8.44 -17.04
C VAL A 246 2.02 -8.51 -18.27
N THR A 247 3.35 -8.50 -18.10
CA THR A 247 4.32 -8.57 -19.20
C THR A 247 4.30 -9.93 -19.88
N ALA A 248 4.06 -11.01 -19.16
CA ALA A 248 3.83 -12.33 -19.73
C ALA A 248 2.61 -12.38 -20.66
N MET A 249 1.71 -11.40 -20.55
CA MET A 249 0.50 -11.23 -21.38
C MET A 249 0.64 -10.02 -22.33
N GLN A 250 1.77 -9.93 -23.04
CA GLN A 250 1.97 -8.94 -24.11
C GLN A 250 1.47 -9.45 -25.46
N PHE A 251 0.97 -8.53 -26.27
CA PHE A 251 0.41 -8.80 -27.58
C PHE A 251 0.95 -7.82 -28.63
N ASP A 252 1.15 -8.31 -29.84
CA ASP A 252 1.40 -7.48 -31.02
C ASP A 252 0.12 -6.77 -31.49
N ARG A 253 0.22 -5.97 -32.57
CA ARG A 253 -0.92 -5.29 -33.18
C ARG A 253 -1.99 -6.26 -33.74
N HIS A 254 -1.63 -7.50 -33.97
CA HIS A 254 -2.54 -8.55 -34.48
C HIS A 254 -3.21 -9.33 -33.33
N GLY A 255 -2.81 -9.06 -32.05
CA GLY A 255 -3.27 -9.78 -30.89
C GLY A 255 -2.59 -11.14 -30.70
N ASN A 256 -1.43 -11.39 -31.34
CA ASN A 256 -0.64 -12.58 -31.08
C ASN A 256 0.22 -12.35 -29.83
N ARG A 257 0.25 -13.36 -28.93
CA ARG A 257 1.03 -13.29 -27.72
C ARG A 257 2.53 -13.25 -28.02
N ILE A 258 3.23 -12.33 -27.39
CA ILE A 258 4.67 -12.13 -27.51
C ILE A 258 5.33 -12.63 -26.23
N TRP A 259 6.27 -13.58 -26.37
CA TRP A 259 7.07 -14.07 -25.25
C TRP A 259 8.33 -13.21 -25.14
N ARG A 260 8.56 -12.58 -24.00
CA ARG A 260 9.80 -11.87 -23.67
C ARG A 260 10.28 -12.25 -22.28
N ASP A 261 11.59 -12.24 -22.08
CA ASP A 261 12.17 -12.33 -20.73
C ASP A 261 11.84 -11.06 -19.94
N ALA A 262 11.12 -11.25 -18.85
CA ALA A 262 10.49 -10.24 -18.03
C ALA A 262 11.41 -9.24 -17.28
N PRO A 263 12.68 -9.51 -16.96
CA PRO A 263 13.48 -8.66 -16.08
C PRO A 263 13.79 -7.26 -16.61
N ALA A 264 13.73 -7.05 -17.93
CA ALA A 264 14.23 -5.83 -18.56
C ALA A 264 13.25 -4.65 -18.59
N LEU A 265 11.99 -4.84 -18.15
CA LEU A 265 10.89 -3.87 -18.45
C LEU A 265 10.54 -2.91 -17.30
N LEU A 266 11.24 -2.97 -16.17
CA LEU A 266 10.58 -2.58 -14.94
C LEU A 266 10.81 -1.19 -14.40
N ASP A 267 11.88 -0.48 -14.67
CA ASP A 267 12.14 0.52 -13.66
C ASP A 267 12.21 1.99 -14.02
N THR A 268 12.31 2.39 -15.20
CA THR A 268 12.24 3.84 -15.49
C THR A 268 12.06 4.09 -16.99
N GLN A 269 11.69 5.31 -17.39
CA GLN A 269 11.78 5.74 -18.79
C GLN A 269 13.21 5.47 -19.34
N HIS A 270 14.24 5.63 -18.51
CA HIS A 270 15.65 5.32 -18.85
C HIS A 270 15.86 3.84 -19.20
N ALA A 271 15.29 2.91 -18.46
CA ALA A 271 15.40 1.49 -18.76
C ALA A 271 14.64 1.13 -20.07
N ARG A 272 13.50 1.77 -20.33
CA ARG A 272 12.77 1.61 -21.60
C ARG A 272 13.57 2.12 -22.80
N TYR A 273 14.24 3.27 -22.66
CA TYR A 273 15.15 3.79 -23.69
C TYR A 273 16.32 2.85 -23.96
N ALA A 274 16.87 2.25 -22.90
CA ALA A 274 17.98 1.29 -23.02
C ALA A 274 17.61 0.03 -23.83
N ILE A 275 16.34 -0.39 -23.78
CA ILE A 275 15.81 -1.54 -24.56
C ILE A 275 15.15 -1.13 -25.88
N GLY A 276 15.20 0.17 -26.23
CA GLY A 276 14.66 0.68 -27.50
C GLY A 276 13.14 0.75 -27.54
N GLU A 277 12.45 1.03 -26.42
CA GLU A 277 10.99 1.21 -26.37
C GLU A 277 10.59 2.52 -25.68
N VAL A 278 9.47 3.10 -26.12
CA VAL A 278 8.84 4.27 -25.51
C VAL A 278 7.36 4.01 -25.24
N ALA A 279 6.82 4.66 -24.20
CA ALA A 279 5.39 4.59 -23.91
C ALA A 279 4.60 5.33 -25.00
N VAL A 280 3.52 4.73 -25.43
CA VAL A 280 2.55 5.31 -26.37
C VAL A 280 1.14 5.03 -25.86
N PRO A 281 0.09 5.67 -26.41
CA PRO A 281 -1.27 5.32 -26.07
C PRO A 281 -1.52 3.82 -26.22
N PHE A 282 -2.06 3.20 -25.18
CA PHE A 282 -2.44 1.79 -25.10
C PHE A 282 -1.28 0.77 -25.15
N GLY A 283 0.00 1.21 -24.95
CA GLY A 283 1.10 0.25 -24.99
C GLY A 283 2.50 0.86 -25.07
N THR A 284 3.39 0.18 -25.76
CA THR A 284 4.77 0.60 -26.04
C THR A 284 5.05 0.60 -27.54
N CYS A 285 6.04 1.38 -27.95
CA CYS A 285 6.49 1.51 -29.33
C CYS A 285 8.00 1.30 -29.41
N SER A 286 8.44 0.50 -30.36
CA SER A 286 9.84 0.24 -30.69
C SER A 286 10.30 0.91 -31.99
N GLU A 287 9.55 1.86 -32.53
CA GLU A 287 9.93 2.60 -33.74
C GLU A 287 11.14 3.48 -33.43
N PRO A 288 12.28 3.35 -34.18
CA PRO A 288 13.55 3.97 -33.81
C PRO A 288 13.52 5.49 -33.71
N SER A 289 12.86 6.19 -34.63
CA SER A 289 12.81 7.66 -34.61
C SER A 289 11.94 8.18 -33.47
N ASN A 290 10.85 7.47 -33.15
CA ASN A 290 10.02 7.81 -32.00
C ASN A 290 10.73 7.50 -30.67
N VAL A 291 11.50 6.42 -30.60
CA VAL A 291 12.34 6.08 -29.44
C VAL A 291 13.38 7.16 -29.21
N GLN A 292 14.12 7.59 -30.27
CA GLN A 292 15.10 8.66 -30.18
C GLN A 292 14.49 9.99 -29.74
N ALA A 293 13.28 10.29 -30.18
CA ALA A 293 12.54 11.48 -29.81
C ALA A 293 11.83 11.39 -28.44
N GLY A 294 12.04 10.31 -27.68
CA GLY A 294 11.42 10.12 -26.36
C GLY A 294 9.92 9.97 -26.41
N GLY A 295 9.36 9.37 -27.44
CA GLY A 295 7.93 9.20 -27.62
C GLY A 295 7.19 10.44 -28.16
N LYS A 296 7.91 11.48 -28.57
CA LYS A 296 7.33 12.77 -28.98
C LYS A 296 7.23 12.95 -30.50
N SER A 297 7.78 12.06 -31.29
CA SER A 297 7.83 12.15 -32.75
C SER A 297 7.46 10.80 -33.37
N CYS A 298 6.18 10.61 -33.63
CA CYS A 298 5.68 9.40 -34.28
C CYS A 298 5.39 9.69 -35.77
N PRO A 299 6.04 9.01 -36.71
CA PRO A 299 5.81 9.20 -38.16
C PRO A 299 4.40 8.76 -38.58
N LEU A 300 3.75 7.90 -37.79
CA LEU A 300 2.39 7.39 -38.06
C LEU A 300 1.31 8.14 -37.25
N ARG A 301 1.62 9.34 -36.72
CA ARG A 301 0.68 10.18 -35.94
C ARG A 301 -0.05 9.43 -34.84
N PHE A 302 0.65 8.54 -34.12
CA PHE A 302 0.14 7.71 -33.02
C PHE A 302 -1.04 6.79 -33.35
N ARG A 303 -1.22 6.40 -34.62
CA ARG A 303 -2.17 5.35 -35.02
C ARG A 303 -1.61 3.95 -34.68
N CYS A 304 -1.43 3.71 -33.39
CA CYS A 304 -0.66 2.58 -32.85
C CYS A 304 -1.23 1.22 -33.24
N ALA A 305 -2.54 1.05 -33.26
CA ALA A 305 -3.19 -0.22 -33.63
C ALA A 305 -2.91 -0.68 -35.08
N GLY A 306 -2.37 0.21 -35.92
CA GLY A 306 -1.95 -0.11 -37.31
C GLY A 306 -0.44 -0.28 -37.48
N CYS A 307 0.37 -0.14 -36.41
CA CYS A 307 1.82 -0.05 -36.49
C CYS A 307 2.52 -1.36 -36.09
N ASP A 308 3.52 -1.81 -36.88
CA ASP A 308 4.30 -3.02 -36.58
C ASP A 308 5.17 -2.89 -35.34
N HIS A 309 5.49 -1.65 -34.94
CA HIS A 309 6.29 -1.35 -33.76
C HIS A 309 5.46 -1.27 -32.47
N PHE A 310 4.15 -1.45 -32.57
CA PHE A 310 3.26 -1.36 -31.42
C PHE A 310 3.18 -2.68 -30.66
N ARG A 311 3.23 -2.57 -29.33
CA ARG A 311 3.02 -3.66 -28.38
C ARG A 311 2.05 -3.22 -27.31
N THR A 312 1.17 -4.11 -26.89
CA THR A 312 0.22 -3.87 -25.79
C THR A 312 0.22 -5.03 -24.81
N ASN A 313 -0.43 -4.86 -23.69
CA ASN A 313 -0.63 -5.92 -22.71
C ASN A 313 -2.04 -5.89 -22.12
N VAL A 314 -2.38 -6.94 -21.37
CA VAL A 314 -3.72 -7.12 -20.79
C VAL A 314 -4.21 -5.94 -19.96
N SER A 315 -3.32 -5.16 -19.33
CA SER A 315 -3.72 -4.03 -18.52
C SER A 315 -4.30 -2.84 -19.30
N TYR A 316 -4.12 -2.82 -20.62
CA TYR A 316 -4.72 -1.82 -21.52
C TYR A 316 -6.07 -2.27 -22.11
N LEU A 317 -6.53 -3.47 -21.83
CA LEU A 317 -7.78 -3.98 -22.41
C LEU A 317 -9.00 -3.08 -22.12
N PRO A 318 -9.21 -2.54 -20.90
CA PRO A 318 -10.30 -1.59 -20.66
C PRO A 318 -10.14 -0.28 -21.43
N ASP A 319 -8.90 0.19 -21.61
CA ASP A 319 -8.61 1.43 -22.33
C ASP A 319 -8.83 1.25 -23.84
N LEU A 320 -8.44 0.10 -24.38
CA LEU A 320 -8.72 -0.27 -25.79
C LEU A 320 -10.21 -0.41 -26.04
N THR A 321 -10.97 -0.96 -25.09
CA THR A 321 -12.43 -1.08 -25.20
C THR A 321 -13.07 0.32 -25.20
N ALA A 322 -12.68 1.19 -24.29
CA ALA A 322 -13.16 2.56 -24.27
C ALA A 322 -12.81 3.32 -25.56
N TYR A 323 -11.60 3.11 -26.09
CA TYR A 323 -11.19 3.70 -27.36
C TYR A 323 -12.03 3.21 -28.54
N LEU A 324 -12.36 1.92 -28.59
CA LEU A 324 -13.27 1.38 -29.62
C LEU A 324 -14.65 2.04 -29.55
N ASP A 325 -15.19 2.21 -28.34
CA ASP A 325 -16.48 2.87 -28.12
C ASP A 325 -16.44 4.34 -28.56
N ASP A 326 -15.32 5.03 -28.32
CA ASP A 326 -15.13 6.42 -28.77
C ASP A 326 -15.04 6.52 -30.30
N LEU A 327 -14.36 5.60 -30.97
CA LEU A 327 -14.30 5.54 -32.43
C LEU A 327 -15.71 5.34 -33.02
N LEU A 328 -16.50 4.43 -32.46
CA LEU A 328 -17.87 4.17 -32.91
C LEU A 328 -18.79 5.37 -32.70
N ARG A 329 -18.74 5.99 -31.52
CA ARG A 329 -19.50 7.22 -31.23
C ARG A 329 -19.09 8.40 -32.12
N SER A 330 -17.80 8.55 -32.37
CA SER A 330 -17.30 9.62 -33.26
C SER A 330 -17.79 9.42 -34.68
N ARG A 331 -17.78 8.18 -35.17
CA ARG A 331 -18.33 7.84 -36.48
C ARG A 331 -19.83 8.15 -36.59
N GLU A 332 -20.62 7.79 -35.58
CA GLU A 332 -22.06 8.08 -35.56
C GLU A 332 -22.34 9.58 -35.52
N ARG A 333 -21.59 10.34 -34.70
CA ARG A 333 -21.72 11.79 -34.62
C ARG A 333 -21.40 12.48 -35.94
N LEU A 334 -20.32 12.05 -36.62
CA LEU A 334 -19.93 12.62 -37.90
C LEU A 334 -20.92 12.23 -39.02
N ALA A 335 -21.49 11.02 -38.98
CA ALA A 335 -22.55 10.60 -39.90
C ALA A 335 -23.83 11.38 -39.71
N ALA A 336 -24.17 11.82 -38.46
CA ALA A 336 -25.34 12.61 -38.15
C ALA A 336 -25.15 14.10 -38.43
N ALA A 337 -23.91 14.59 -38.46
CA ALA A 337 -23.58 16.02 -38.70
C ALA A 337 -23.47 16.37 -40.19
N VAL A 338 -24.43 15.91 -41.03
CA VAL A 338 -24.30 15.79 -42.47
C VAL A 338 -24.40 17.11 -43.25
N ASP A 339 -24.88 18.21 -42.68
CA ASP A 339 -25.11 19.47 -43.42
C ASP A 339 -23.99 20.52 -43.20
N GLY A 340 -23.11 20.68 -44.20
CA GLY A 340 -22.27 21.87 -44.35
C GLY A 340 -20.74 21.71 -44.21
N ALA A 341 -20.20 20.53 -43.94
CA ALA A 341 -18.74 20.32 -43.91
C ALA A 341 -18.18 19.85 -45.25
N ASP A 342 -16.99 20.34 -45.65
CA ASP A 342 -16.25 19.88 -46.81
C ASP A 342 -16.04 18.37 -46.76
N GLU A 343 -16.28 17.67 -47.88
CA GLU A 343 -16.16 16.22 -48.02
C GLU A 343 -14.75 15.71 -47.62
N TRP A 344 -13.73 16.50 -47.93
CA TRP A 344 -12.35 16.23 -47.51
C TRP A 344 -12.16 16.25 -45.97
N ALA A 345 -12.67 17.31 -45.30
CA ALA A 345 -12.56 17.44 -43.88
C ALA A 345 -13.31 16.31 -43.14
N ARG A 346 -14.43 15.88 -43.70
CA ARG A 346 -15.20 14.75 -43.20
C ARG A 346 -14.46 13.43 -43.36
N ALA A 347 -13.85 13.19 -44.50
CA ALA A 347 -13.07 11.98 -44.76
C ALA A 347 -11.84 11.87 -43.83
N GLU A 348 -11.17 12.99 -43.52
CA GLU A 348 -10.02 13.04 -42.62
C GLU A 348 -10.43 12.84 -41.13
N ALA A 349 -11.60 13.35 -40.72
CA ALA A 349 -12.10 13.27 -39.38
C ALA A 349 -12.79 11.95 -39.02
N THR A 350 -13.33 11.23 -40.05
CA THR A 350 -14.07 9.99 -39.83
C THR A 350 -13.11 8.83 -39.50
N PRO A 351 -13.29 8.14 -38.34
CA PRO A 351 -12.51 6.93 -38.03
C PRO A 351 -12.68 5.89 -39.16
N SER A 352 -11.56 5.37 -39.65
CA SER A 352 -11.60 4.38 -40.75
C SER A 352 -12.18 3.05 -40.26
N ASP A 353 -12.94 2.38 -41.15
CA ASP A 353 -13.45 1.03 -40.83
C ASP A 353 -12.32 0.04 -40.58
N GLU A 354 -11.18 0.29 -41.18
CA GLU A 354 -9.98 -0.51 -41.00
C GLU A 354 -9.42 -0.37 -39.58
N GLU A 355 -9.37 0.85 -39.02
CA GLU A 355 -8.93 1.09 -37.63
C GLU A 355 -9.89 0.44 -36.63
N ILE A 356 -11.19 0.64 -36.79
CA ILE A 356 -12.21 0.00 -35.97
C ILE A 356 -12.08 -1.53 -36.00
N THR A 357 -11.87 -2.09 -37.16
CA THR A 357 -11.72 -3.55 -37.37
C THR A 357 -10.44 -4.05 -36.67
N ARG A 358 -9.33 -3.33 -36.75
CA ARG A 358 -8.06 -3.70 -36.11
C ARG A 358 -8.18 -3.68 -34.60
N VAL A 359 -8.73 -2.61 -34.04
CA VAL A 359 -8.91 -2.48 -32.56
C VAL A 359 -9.87 -3.58 -32.06
N ARG A 360 -10.98 -3.82 -32.74
CA ARG A 360 -11.92 -4.88 -32.39
C ARG A 360 -11.27 -6.27 -32.39
N ARG A 361 -10.46 -6.57 -33.43
CA ARG A 361 -9.73 -7.84 -33.54
C ARG A 361 -8.72 -7.99 -32.42
N LEU A 362 -7.98 -6.92 -32.07
CA LEU A 362 -7.01 -6.93 -30.97
C LEU A 362 -7.70 -7.23 -29.65
N ILE A 363 -8.78 -6.52 -29.31
CA ILE A 363 -9.58 -6.76 -28.10
C ILE A 363 -10.10 -8.20 -28.05
N SER A 364 -10.67 -8.71 -29.16
CA SER A 364 -11.23 -10.05 -29.22
C SER A 364 -10.16 -11.12 -28.94
N ARG A 365 -8.98 -10.99 -29.51
CA ARG A 365 -7.89 -11.96 -29.30
C ARG A 365 -7.37 -11.95 -27.89
N ILE A 366 -7.12 -10.75 -27.30
CA ILE A 366 -6.69 -10.62 -25.90
C ILE A 366 -7.73 -11.24 -24.97
N SER A 367 -9.03 -10.96 -25.20
CA SER A 367 -10.12 -11.52 -24.40
C SER A 367 -10.22 -13.05 -24.53
N THR A 368 -9.98 -13.58 -25.72
CA THR A 368 -9.96 -15.02 -25.94
C THR A 368 -8.81 -15.71 -25.21
N ASP A 369 -7.62 -15.13 -25.24
CA ASP A 369 -6.46 -15.64 -24.50
C ASP A 369 -6.71 -15.66 -22.99
N ILE A 370 -7.28 -14.58 -22.44
CA ILE A 370 -7.66 -14.52 -21.02
C ILE A 370 -8.72 -15.58 -20.68
N ALA A 371 -9.69 -15.81 -21.58
CA ALA A 371 -10.75 -16.79 -21.37
C ALA A 371 -10.23 -18.24 -21.30
N GLN A 372 -9.08 -18.53 -21.94
CA GLN A 372 -8.44 -19.85 -21.92
C GLN A 372 -7.65 -20.15 -20.63
N LEU A 373 -7.41 -19.15 -19.80
CA LEU A 373 -6.69 -19.30 -18.53
C LEU A 373 -7.54 -20.03 -17.48
N THR A 374 -6.87 -20.69 -16.55
CA THR A 374 -7.55 -21.24 -15.37
C THR A 374 -8.20 -20.12 -14.53
N PRO A 375 -9.24 -20.42 -13.73
CA PRO A 375 -9.85 -19.42 -12.86
C PRO A 375 -8.85 -18.78 -11.90
N ALA A 376 -7.86 -19.54 -11.40
CA ALA A 376 -6.82 -19.05 -10.51
C ALA A 376 -5.86 -18.08 -11.22
N ASP A 377 -5.41 -18.44 -12.43
CA ASP A 377 -4.53 -17.57 -13.23
C ASP A 377 -5.24 -16.29 -13.64
N ARG A 378 -6.53 -16.39 -13.99
CA ARG A 378 -7.34 -15.21 -14.34
C ARG A 378 -7.45 -14.24 -13.15
N ALA A 379 -7.77 -14.74 -11.96
CA ALA A 379 -7.83 -13.93 -10.74
C ALA A 379 -6.46 -13.27 -10.45
N ALA A 380 -5.36 -13.99 -10.61
CA ALA A 380 -4.01 -13.45 -10.43
C ALA A 380 -3.66 -12.35 -11.43
N ILE A 381 -4.11 -12.49 -12.69
CA ILE A 381 -3.93 -11.46 -13.72
C ILE A 381 -4.80 -10.23 -13.43
N ASP A 382 -6.05 -10.40 -13.02
CA ASP A 382 -6.95 -9.29 -12.68
C ASP A 382 -6.40 -8.46 -11.49
N GLU A 383 -5.84 -9.12 -10.49
CA GLU A 383 -5.14 -8.45 -9.38
C GLU A 383 -3.91 -7.69 -9.89
N ALA A 384 -3.08 -8.31 -10.72
CA ALA A 384 -1.90 -7.70 -11.30
C ALA A 384 -2.26 -6.48 -12.19
N VAL A 385 -3.28 -6.61 -13.03
CA VAL A 385 -3.82 -5.51 -13.85
C VAL A 385 -4.28 -4.35 -12.97
N THR A 386 -4.99 -4.64 -11.88
CA THR A 386 -5.45 -3.61 -10.94
C THR A 386 -4.27 -2.87 -10.32
N ALA A 387 -3.23 -3.57 -9.89
CA ALA A 387 -2.03 -2.98 -9.31
C ALA A 387 -1.28 -2.09 -10.32
N VAL A 388 -1.08 -2.58 -11.55
CA VAL A 388 -0.42 -1.83 -12.63
C VAL A 388 -1.20 -0.58 -13.03
N ARG A 389 -2.54 -0.68 -13.14
CA ARG A 389 -3.39 0.46 -13.52
C ARG A 389 -3.42 1.54 -12.45
N ARG A 390 -3.50 1.18 -11.17
CA ARG A 390 -3.40 2.15 -10.05
C ARG A 390 -2.11 2.96 -10.11
N HIS A 391 -1.01 2.31 -10.41
CA HIS A 391 0.28 2.99 -10.52
C HIS A 391 0.35 3.91 -11.74
N ARG A 392 -0.21 3.48 -12.87
CA ARG A 392 -0.26 4.25 -14.11
C ARG A 392 -1.10 5.52 -14.00
N THR A 393 -2.26 5.47 -13.34
CA THR A 393 -3.10 6.65 -13.10
C THR A 393 -2.44 7.68 -12.19
N VAL A 394 -1.61 7.27 -11.25
CA VAL A 394 -0.80 8.18 -10.42
C VAL A 394 0.34 8.82 -11.23
N THR A 395 0.95 8.08 -12.15
CA THR A 395 2.05 8.57 -13.00
C THR A 395 1.58 9.51 -14.13
N LEU A 396 0.35 9.36 -14.62
CA LEU A 396 -0.25 10.26 -15.63
C LEU A 396 -0.56 11.66 -15.08
N GLY A 397 -0.23 11.92 -13.82
CA GLY A 397 -0.34 13.21 -13.18
C GLY A 397 -1.77 13.78 -13.24
N MET A 398 -2.24 14.37 -12.18
CA MET A 398 -3.29 15.36 -12.31
C MET A 398 -2.81 16.39 -13.34
N PRO A 399 -3.67 16.85 -14.28
CA PRO A 399 -3.30 17.94 -15.15
C PRO A 399 -2.78 19.05 -14.25
N ALA A 400 -1.50 19.42 -14.44
CA ALA A 400 -0.95 20.55 -13.74
C ALA A 400 -1.88 21.72 -14.05
N VAL A 401 -2.56 22.21 -13.03
CA VAL A 401 -3.34 23.44 -13.18
C VAL A 401 -2.32 24.46 -13.65
N ARG A 402 -2.38 24.85 -14.93
CA ARG A 402 -1.54 25.92 -15.43
C ARG A 402 -1.83 27.10 -14.54
N ALA A 403 -0.81 27.59 -13.84
CA ALA A 403 -0.90 28.87 -13.18
C ALA A 403 -1.51 29.86 -14.18
N PRO A 404 -2.52 30.63 -13.81
CA PRO A 404 -3.08 31.62 -14.72
C PRO A 404 -1.92 32.44 -15.26
N LEU A 405 -1.86 32.58 -16.60
CA LEU A 405 -0.87 33.41 -17.24
C LEU A 405 -0.97 34.83 -16.59
N PRO A 406 0.19 35.43 -16.19
CA PRO A 406 0.14 36.78 -15.66
C PRO A 406 -0.57 37.66 -16.67
N ALA A 407 -1.56 38.42 -16.20
CA ALA A 407 -2.27 39.35 -17.02
C ALA A 407 -1.25 40.28 -17.70
N ILE A 408 -1.23 40.30 -19.03
CA ILE A 408 -0.45 41.25 -19.79
C ILE A 408 -1.01 42.63 -19.39
N ARG A 409 -0.21 43.39 -18.64
CA ARG A 409 -0.52 44.81 -18.41
C ARG A 409 -0.46 45.48 -19.77
N GLU A 410 -1.60 45.96 -20.25
CA GLU A 410 -1.62 46.96 -21.28
C GLU A 410 -0.89 48.17 -20.74
N GLU A 411 0.28 48.46 -21.28
CA GLU A 411 0.96 49.74 -21.06
C GLU A 411 0.05 50.82 -21.69
N ALA A 412 -0.57 51.59 -20.82
CA ALA A 412 -1.27 52.80 -21.23
C ALA A 412 -0.23 53.78 -21.81
N THR A 413 -0.26 53.95 -23.10
CA THR A 413 0.40 55.06 -23.77
C THR A 413 -0.27 56.36 -23.32
N ALA A 414 0.47 57.17 -22.56
CA ALA A 414 0.22 58.61 -22.42
C ALA A 414 1.01 59.40 -23.46
#